data_44fa626801b1a9dc787901315bf8966d
#
_entry.id   44fa626801b1a9dc787901315bf8966d
#
_cell.length_a   1.000
_cell.length_b   1.000
_cell.length_c   1.000
_cell.angle_alpha   90.00
_cell.angle_beta   90.00
_cell.angle_gamma   90.00
#
_symmetry.space_group_name_H-M   'P 1'
#
loop_
_entity.id
_entity.type
_entity.pdbx_description
1 polymer ?
#
loop_
_entity_poly.entity_id
_entity_poly.type
_entity_poly.pdbx_seq_one_letter_code
_entity_poly.pdbx_strand_id
1 'polypeptide(L)'
;MKTTRREFAAGTAAVTATAGTAPLALFAHEKERNEKMKVLMVNGSPRRNGNTARALKEVADTLAKEGVASETMWIGVQPIRGCIACGQCQTKNLGRCVYDDDIANRIVEKLADADGFVLGSPTYYGQPNGALLAVWQRICFAAGARIQGKPAACIAVCRRGGSTAAFQSMNMPFEMLNCPLVTSQYWNIAYGRVAGEAAQDAEGMQTMRTMARNMAWLIKSLKDNPPPTREPWQMTSFIR
;
A
#
# COMPACT_ATOMS: atom_id res chain seq x y z
N MET A 1 -47.85 44.50 9.76
CA MET A 1 -47.40 43.74 8.57
C MET A 1 -47.08 42.30 9.03
N LYS A 2 -47.89 41.35 8.60
CA LYS A 2 -47.79 39.93 8.98
C LYS A 2 -46.92 39.23 7.93
N THR A 3 -45.81 38.64 8.32
CA THR A 3 -44.99 37.77 7.46
C THR A 3 -45.23 36.32 7.86
N THR A 4 -45.78 35.56 6.94
CA THR A 4 -46.15 34.15 7.04
C THR A 4 -44.91 33.24 7.02
N ARG A 5 -44.82 32.33 8.00
CA ARG A 5 -43.94 31.18 8.00
C ARG A 5 -44.37 30.19 6.91
N ARG A 6 -43.47 29.85 6.01
CA ARG A 6 -43.63 28.69 5.12
C ARG A 6 -43.09 27.45 5.87
N GLU A 7 -43.99 26.51 6.10
CA GLU A 7 -43.70 25.18 6.58
C GLU A 7 -43.03 24.38 5.46
N PHE A 8 -41.81 23.89 5.71
CA PHE A 8 -41.18 22.87 4.86
C PHE A 8 -41.60 21.50 5.41
N ALA A 9 -42.42 20.79 4.66
CA ALA A 9 -42.74 19.39 4.93
C ALA A 9 -41.50 18.52 4.71
N ALA A 10 -41.02 17.88 5.77
CA ALA A 10 -39.98 16.86 5.71
C ALA A 10 -40.59 15.55 5.23
N GLY A 11 -40.32 15.21 3.96
CA GLY A 11 -40.57 13.86 3.44
C GLY A 11 -39.52 12.91 3.92
N THR A 12 -39.86 12.11 4.93
CA THR A 12 -39.04 10.95 5.35
C THR A 12 -39.21 9.83 4.33
N ALA A 13 -38.29 9.74 3.38
CA ALA A 13 -38.13 8.53 2.57
C ALA A 13 -37.40 7.49 3.41
N ALA A 14 -38.09 6.46 3.87
CA ALA A 14 -37.51 5.29 4.47
C ALA A 14 -36.69 4.52 3.40
N VAL A 15 -35.36 4.61 3.45
CA VAL A 15 -34.52 3.75 2.67
C VAL A 15 -34.46 2.40 3.39
N THR A 16 -35.24 1.45 2.90
CA THR A 16 -35.06 0.04 3.26
C THR A 16 -33.75 -0.42 2.71
N ALA A 17 -32.78 -0.61 3.61
CA ALA A 17 -31.52 -1.27 3.29
C ALA A 17 -31.81 -2.76 3.02
N THR A 18 -31.98 -3.12 1.76
CA THR A 18 -31.86 -4.52 1.36
C THR A 18 -30.41 -4.93 1.59
N ALA A 19 -30.20 -5.85 2.54
CA ALA A 19 -28.94 -6.54 2.72
C ALA A 19 -28.63 -7.32 1.43
N GLY A 20 -27.91 -6.66 0.51
CA GLY A 20 -27.36 -7.31 -0.66
C GLY A 20 -26.28 -8.28 -0.20
N THR A 21 -26.60 -9.56 -0.22
CA THR A 21 -25.61 -10.63 -0.16
C THR A 21 -24.63 -10.39 -1.29
N ALA A 22 -23.40 -9.99 -0.94
CA ALA A 22 -22.31 -9.91 -1.91
C ALA A 22 -22.19 -11.28 -2.59
N PRO A 23 -22.11 -11.36 -3.91
CA PRO A 23 -22.13 -12.64 -4.59
C PRO A 23 -20.90 -13.45 -4.18
N LEU A 24 -21.15 -14.69 -3.73
CA LEU A 24 -20.12 -15.73 -3.46
C LEU A 24 -19.14 -15.95 -4.63
N ALA A 25 -19.40 -15.37 -5.78
CA ALA A 25 -18.56 -15.46 -6.97
C ALA A 25 -17.15 -14.82 -6.82
N LEU A 26 -16.94 -13.90 -5.85
CA LEU A 26 -15.61 -13.37 -5.57
C LEU A 26 -14.69 -14.40 -4.89
N PHE A 27 -15.25 -15.41 -4.24
CA PHE A 27 -14.50 -16.49 -3.59
C PHE A 27 -14.27 -17.71 -4.51
N ALA A 28 -14.95 -17.81 -5.64
CA ALA A 28 -14.82 -18.94 -6.56
C ALA A 28 -13.60 -18.84 -7.50
N HIS A 29 -13.01 -17.65 -7.67
CA HIS A 29 -11.78 -17.46 -8.46
C HIS A 29 -10.48 -17.77 -7.67
N GLU A 30 -10.60 -18.17 -6.41
CA GLU A 30 -9.44 -18.49 -5.56
C GLU A 30 -8.91 -19.92 -5.75
N LYS A 31 -9.58 -20.77 -6.49
CA LYS A 31 -9.28 -22.22 -6.52
C LYS A 31 -8.23 -22.67 -7.55
N GLU A 32 -7.66 -21.77 -8.33
CA GLU A 32 -6.56 -22.07 -9.26
C GLU A 32 -5.40 -21.06 -9.20
N ARG A 33 -5.18 -20.43 -8.04
CA ARG A 33 -3.99 -19.61 -7.86
C ARG A 33 -2.80 -20.58 -7.71
N ASN A 34 -1.97 -20.63 -8.75
CA ASN A 34 -0.67 -21.31 -8.75
C ASN A 34 0.02 -21.07 -7.39
N GLU A 35 0.34 -22.11 -6.66
CA GLU A 35 0.68 -22.15 -5.21
C GLU A 35 1.90 -21.28 -4.77
N LYS A 36 2.46 -20.46 -5.65
CA LYS A 36 3.67 -19.70 -5.39
C LYS A 36 3.33 -18.34 -4.76
N MET A 37 3.54 -18.24 -3.43
CA MET A 37 3.44 -16.97 -2.69
C MET A 37 4.24 -15.87 -3.36
N LYS A 38 3.70 -14.65 -3.42
CA LYS A 38 4.28 -13.53 -4.15
C LYS A 38 4.22 -12.21 -3.37
N VAL A 39 5.32 -11.46 -3.37
CA VAL A 39 5.40 -10.10 -2.86
C VAL A 39 5.51 -9.11 -4.01
N LEU A 40 4.61 -8.14 -4.05
CA LEU A 40 4.75 -6.98 -4.93
C LEU A 40 5.59 -5.91 -4.23
N MET A 41 6.58 -5.41 -4.93
CA MET A 41 7.43 -4.32 -4.44
C MET A 41 7.35 -3.12 -5.38
N VAL A 42 7.32 -1.91 -4.83
CA VAL A 42 7.30 -0.67 -5.61
C VAL A 42 8.57 0.12 -5.36
N ASN A 43 9.34 0.36 -6.42
CA ASN A 43 10.49 1.25 -6.39
C ASN A 43 10.05 2.69 -6.70
N GLY A 44 9.93 3.50 -5.66
CA GLY A 44 9.54 4.91 -5.71
C GLY A 44 10.69 5.87 -6.04
N SER A 45 11.89 5.37 -6.36
CA SER A 45 13.01 6.21 -6.73
C SER A 45 12.91 6.66 -8.19
N PRO A 46 13.20 7.94 -8.51
CA PRO A 46 13.36 8.36 -9.91
C PRO A 46 14.58 7.72 -10.58
N ARG A 47 15.54 7.23 -9.78
CA ARG A 47 16.69 6.47 -10.28
C ARG A 47 16.37 4.99 -10.31
N ARG A 48 16.14 4.44 -11.50
CA ARG A 48 15.73 3.03 -11.68
C ARG A 48 16.66 2.05 -10.95
N ASN A 49 17.97 2.25 -11.04
CA ASN A 49 19.00 1.38 -10.46
C ASN A 49 19.77 2.09 -9.31
N GLY A 50 19.07 2.94 -8.53
CA GLY A 50 19.64 3.64 -7.38
C GLY A 50 19.69 2.78 -6.12
N ASN A 51 20.02 3.42 -4.99
CA ASN A 51 20.13 2.75 -3.69
C ASN A 51 18.81 2.11 -3.22
N THR A 52 17.66 2.72 -3.56
CA THR A 52 16.35 2.11 -3.28
C THR A 52 16.18 0.78 -4.01
N ALA A 53 16.57 0.74 -5.29
CA ALA A 53 16.55 -0.51 -6.06
C ALA A 53 17.50 -1.57 -5.46
N ARG A 54 18.67 -1.14 -4.95
CA ARG A 54 19.63 -2.05 -4.29
C ARG A 54 19.03 -2.65 -3.02
N ALA A 55 18.37 -1.83 -2.19
CA ALA A 55 17.67 -2.31 -0.99
C ALA A 55 16.53 -3.29 -1.33
N LEU A 56 15.69 -2.95 -2.31
CA LEU A 56 14.62 -3.85 -2.77
C LEU A 56 15.17 -5.15 -3.39
N LYS A 57 16.32 -5.09 -4.06
CA LYS A 57 16.98 -6.29 -4.58
C LYS A 57 17.44 -7.23 -3.45
N GLU A 58 17.97 -6.68 -2.35
CA GLU A 58 18.36 -7.51 -1.19
C GLU A 58 17.14 -8.23 -0.59
N VAL A 59 15.99 -7.54 -0.54
CA VAL A 59 14.72 -8.14 -0.14
C VAL A 59 14.30 -9.23 -1.11
N ALA A 60 14.33 -8.98 -2.42
CA ALA A 60 13.94 -9.93 -3.46
C ALA A 60 14.81 -11.21 -3.40
N ASP A 61 16.14 -11.05 -3.31
CA ASP A 61 17.07 -12.15 -3.24
C ASP A 61 16.85 -13.01 -1.97
N THR A 62 16.43 -12.37 -0.87
CA THR A 62 16.14 -13.07 0.39
C THR A 62 14.78 -13.76 0.33
N LEU A 63 13.73 -13.11 -0.18
CA LEU A 63 12.42 -13.75 -0.40
C LEU A 63 12.53 -15.00 -1.27
N ALA A 64 13.35 -14.95 -2.32
CA ALA A 64 13.59 -16.10 -3.19
C ALA A 64 14.20 -17.29 -2.43
N LYS A 65 15.15 -17.03 -1.51
CA LYS A 65 15.72 -18.05 -0.62
C LYS A 65 14.69 -18.65 0.34
N GLU A 66 13.70 -17.86 0.73
CA GLU A 66 12.57 -18.28 1.58
C GLU A 66 11.43 -18.94 0.78
N GLY A 67 11.57 -19.14 -0.54
CA GLY A 67 10.59 -19.77 -1.40
C GLY A 67 9.40 -18.84 -1.77
N VAL A 68 9.55 -17.52 -1.60
CA VAL A 68 8.55 -16.52 -1.95
C VAL A 68 8.99 -15.76 -3.20
N ALA A 69 8.14 -15.72 -4.21
CA ALA A 69 8.39 -14.95 -5.42
C ALA A 69 8.25 -13.44 -5.15
N SER A 70 8.90 -12.61 -5.94
CA SER A 70 8.73 -11.17 -5.87
C SER A 70 8.73 -10.52 -7.25
N GLU A 71 8.01 -9.41 -7.36
CA GLU A 71 8.00 -8.56 -8.55
C GLU A 71 8.24 -7.11 -8.11
N THR A 72 9.21 -6.42 -8.74
CA THR A 72 9.47 -5.01 -8.47
C THR A 72 8.97 -4.15 -9.61
N MET A 73 8.04 -3.24 -9.31
CA MET A 73 7.55 -2.22 -10.23
C MET A 73 8.25 -0.88 -9.96
N TRP A 74 8.89 -0.32 -10.98
CA TRP A 74 9.46 1.01 -10.91
C TRP A 74 8.45 2.06 -11.38
N ILE A 75 8.22 3.11 -10.57
CA ILE A 75 7.21 4.13 -10.88
C ILE A 75 7.58 5.06 -12.05
N GLY A 76 8.83 5.05 -12.48
CA GLY A 76 9.29 5.90 -13.59
C GLY A 76 9.67 7.32 -13.15
N VAL A 77 9.78 8.20 -14.15
CA VAL A 77 10.11 9.62 -13.99
C VAL A 77 9.06 10.53 -14.63
N GLN A 78 8.03 9.96 -15.22
CA GLN A 78 6.95 10.74 -15.82
C GLN A 78 6.10 11.40 -14.73
N PRO A 79 5.43 12.52 -15.03
CA PRO A 79 4.53 13.16 -14.09
C PRO A 79 3.44 12.18 -13.60
N ILE A 80 3.22 12.17 -12.28
CA ILE A 80 2.17 11.37 -11.64
C ILE A 80 1.28 12.33 -10.85
N ARG A 81 -0.02 12.29 -11.14
CA ARG A 81 -0.98 13.12 -10.40
C ARG A 81 -1.32 12.51 -9.04
N GLY A 82 -1.51 13.36 -8.06
CA GLY A 82 -2.08 12.97 -6.77
C GLY A 82 -3.58 12.68 -6.86
N CYS A 83 -4.16 12.18 -5.77
CA CYS A 83 -5.60 12.03 -5.64
C CYS A 83 -6.27 13.42 -5.63
N ILE A 84 -7.25 13.64 -6.49
CA ILE A 84 -8.04 14.89 -6.55
C ILE A 84 -9.38 14.77 -5.81
N ALA A 85 -9.57 13.74 -5.01
CA ALA A 85 -10.77 13.53 -4.20
C ALA A 85 -12.08 13.51 -5.00
N CYS A 86 -12.08 13.11 -6.27
CA CYS A 86 -13.28 13.07 -7.13
C CYS A 86 -14.32 12.02 -6.71
N GLY A 87 -13.99 11.10 -5.81
CA GLY A 87 -14.88 10.07 -5.26
C GLY A 87 -15.32 8.98 -6.26
N GLN A 88 -14.98 9.06 -7.54
CA GLN A 88 -15.51 8.16 -8.57
C GLN A 88 -15.11 6.69 -8.38
N CYS A 89 -13.91 6.43 -7.82
CA CYS A 89 -13.47 5.06 -7.53
C CYS A 89 -14.36 4.37 -6.50
N GLN A 90 -14.89 5.14 -5.54
CA GLN A 90 -15.78 4.64 -4.50
C GLN A 90 -17.24 4.60 -4.96
N THR A 91 -17.77 5.70 -5.50
CA THR A 91 -19.18 5.79 -5.95
C THR A 91 -19.52 4.79 -7.05
N LYS A 92 -18.56 4.48 -7.93
CA LYS A 92 -18.73 3.50 -9.00
C LYS A 92 -18.20 2.11 -8.64
N ASN A 93 -17.67 1.93 -7.43
CA ASN A 93 -17.06 0.69 -6.93
C ASN A 93 -16.04 0.08 -7.94
N LEU A 94 -15.14 0.93 -8.47
CA LEU A 94 -14.25 0.53 -9.55
C LEU A 94 -13.12 -0.42 -9.09
N GLY A 95 -12.75 -0.40 -7.79
CA GLY A 95 -11.58 -1.09 -7.28
C GLY A 95 -10.25 -0.61 -7.91
N ARG A 96 -10.27 0.54 -8.60
CA ARG A 96 -9.13 1.21 -9.26
C ARG A 96 -9.41 2.70 -9.41
N CYS A 97 -8.38 3.50 -9.65
CA CYS A 97 -8.55 4.92 -9.94
C CYS A 97 -9.21 5.11 -11.30
N VAL A 98 -10.02 6.15 -11.45
CA VAL A 98 -10.64 6.53 -12.73
C VAL A 98 -9.60 7.04 -13.74
N TYR A 99 -8.49 7.63 -13.26
CA TYR A 99 -7.39 8.07 -14.09
C TYR A 99 -6.43 6.93 -14.35
N ASP A 100 -6.13 6.68 -15.61
CA ASP A 100 -5.34 5.53 -16.11
C ASP A 100 -4.15 5.98 -16.97
N ASP A 101 -3.69 7.21 -16.75
CA ASP A 101 -2.63 7.87 -17.50
C ASP A 101 -1.21 7.65 -16.90
N ASP A 102 -1.12 6.83 -15.84
CA ASP A 102 0.13 6.51 -15.16
C ASP A 102 0.17 5.09 -14.59
N ILE A 103 1.20 4.80 -13.77
CA ILE A 103 1.47 3.45 -13.25
C ILE A 103 0.50 2.98 -12.14
N ALA A 104 -0.29 3.88 -11.53
CA ALA A 104 -1.05 3.55 -10.31
C ALA A 104 -2.00 2.36 -10.50
N ASN A 105 -2.79 2.34 -11.56
CA ASN A 105 -3.72 1.24 -11.82
C ASN A 105 -3.01 -0.07 -12.18
N ARG A 106 -1.86 0.00 -12.83
CA ARG A 106 -1.03 -1.19 -13.11
C ARG A 106 -0.51 -1.83 -11.81
N ILE A 107 -0.17 -1.01 -10.80
CA ILE A 107 0.18 -1.52 -9.47
C ILE A 107 -1.05 -2.16 -8.82
N VAL A 108 -2.23 -1.54 -8.91
CA VAL A 108 -3.48 -2.10 -8.38
C VAL A 108 -3.81 -3.47 -8.99
N GLU A 109 -3.61 -3.64 -10.29
CA GLU A 109 -3.79 -4.93 -10.97
C GLU A 109 -2.86 -6.01 -10.38
N LYS A 110 -1.59 -5.69 -10.20
CA LYS A 110 -0.59 -6.61 -9.62
C LYS A 110 -0.82 -6.92 -8.14
N LEU A 111 -1.46 -6.01 -7.39
CA LEU A 111 -1.83 -6.23 -5.99
C LEU A 111 -2.89 -7.35 -5.83
N ALA A 112 -3.67 -7.64 -6.86
CA ALA A 112 -4.66 -8.71 -6.81
C ALA A 112 -4.01 -10.09 -6.55
N ASP A 113 -2.83 -10.31 -7.14
CA ASP A 113 -2.10 -11.59 -7.09
C ASP A 113 -0.95 -11.59 -6.07
N ALA A 114 -0.82 -10.52 -5.28
CA ALA A 114 0.24 -10.41 -4.29
C ALA A 114 -0.26 -10.81 -2.89
N ASP A 115 0.55 -11.57 -2.16
CA ASP A 115 0.30 -11.97 -0.77
C ASP A 115 0.95 -10.99 0.23
N GLY A 116 1.89 -10.16 -0.23
CA GLY A 116 2.53 -9.10 0.55
C GLY A 116 2.88 -7.90 -0.32
N PHE A 117 3.11 -6.75 0.32
CA PHE A 117 3.38 -5.50 -0.38
C PHE A 117 4.53 -4.71 0.26
N VAL A 118 5.47 -4.21 -0.56
CA VAL A 118 6.61 -3.42 -0.08
C VAL A 118 6.72 -2.12 -0.86
N LEU A 119 6.83 -0.99 -0.14
CA LEU A 119 7.13 0.32 -0.70
C LEU A 119 8.59 0.69 -0.41
N GLY A 120 9.37 1.00 -1.43
CA GLY A 120 10.73 1.52 -1.29
C GLY A 120 10.82 2.97 -1.79
N SER A 121 11.39 3.88 -1.00
CA SER A 121 11.54 5.29 -1.37
C SER A 121 12.91 5.85 -0.98
N PRO A 122 13.49 6.73 -1.82
CA PRO A 122 14.50 7.65 -1.33
C PRO A 122 13.87 8.68 -0.40
N THR A 123 14.68 9.27 0.46
CA THR A 123 14.28 10.35 1.35
C THR A 123 14.64 11.70 0.76
N TYR A 124 13.65 12.57 0.57
CA TYR A 124 13.80 13.94 0.12
C TYR A 124 13.24 14.90 1.16
N TYR A 125 14.09 15.71 1.79
CA TYR A 125 13.69 16.68 2.82
C TYR A 125 12.82 16.05 3.94
N GLY A 126 13.19 14.84 4.38
CA GLY A 126 12.45 14.11 5.41
C GLY A 126 11.18 13.41 4.95
N GLN A 127 10.86 13.43 3.66
CA GLN A 127 9.67 12.81 3.08
C GLN A 127 10.04 11.73 2.05
N PRO A 128 9.15 10.78 1.78
CA PRO A 128 9.27 9.92 0.60
C PRO A 128 9.21 10.75 -0.68
N ASN A 129 9.62 10.16 -1.79
CA ASN A 129 9.44 10.78 -3.11
C ASN A 129 7.95 11.14 -3.33
N GLY A 130 7.70 12.41 -3.68
CA GLY A 130 6.34 12.93 -3.90
C GLY A 130 5.54 12.16 -4.97
N ALA A 131 6.20 11.68 -6.03
CA ALA A 131 5.56 10.83 -7.04
C ALA A 131 5.09 9.49 -6.45
N LEU A 132 5.88 8.89 -5.56
CA LEU A 132 5.45 7.68 -4.84
C LEU A 132 4.26 7.97 -3.92
N LEU A 133 4.27 9.08 -3.20
CA LEU A 133 3.13 9.46 -2.34
C LEU A 133 1.86 9.70 -3.17
N ALA A 134 1.97 10.32 -4.34
CA ALA A 134 0.86 10.52 -5.27
C ALA A 134 0.23 9.17 -5.72
N VAL A 135 1.07 8.22 -6.11
CA VAL A 135 0.64 6.84 -6.44
C VAL A 135 0.00 6.18 -5.22
N TRP A 136 0.66 6.26 -4.07
CA TRP A 136 0.24 5.55 -2.86
C TRP A 136 -1.12 6.03 -2.35
N GLN A 137 -1.33 7.35 -2.27
CA GLN A 137 -2.63 7.91 -1.90
C GLN A 137 -3.76 7.43 -2.83
N ARG A 138 -3.53 7.41 -4.14
CA ARG A 138 -4.53 6.94 -5.11
C ARG A 138 -4.84 5.46 -4.93
N ILE A 139 -3.82 4.64 -4.69
CA ILE A 139 -4.00 3.19 -4.43
C ILE A 139 -4.82 2.99 -3.14
N CYS A 140 -4.49 3.70 -2.06
CA CYS A 140 -5.22 3.60 -0.80
C CYS A 140 -6.70 3.94 -0.96
N PHE A 141 -7.01 5.04 -1.68
CA PHE A 141 -8.41 5.44 -1.92
C PHE A 141 -9.17 4.49 -2.83
N ALA A 142 -8.52 4.02 -3.90
CA ALA A 142 -9.22 3.29 -4.95
C ALA A 142 -9.22 1.77 -4.75
N ALA A 143 -8.21 1.24 -4.09
CA ALA A 143 -7.95 -0.21 -4.03
C ALA A 143 -7.45 -0.68 -2.65
N GLY A 144 -7.66 0.10 -1.59
CA GLY A 144 -7.19 -0.25 -0.23
C GLY A 144 -7.65 -1.63 0.23
N ALA A 145 -8.85 -2.05 -0.14
CA ALA A 145 -9.38 -3.39 0.15
C ALA A 145 -8.50 -4.54 -0.41
N ARG A 146 -7.74 -4.30 -1.48
CA ARG A 146 -6.84 -5.32 -2.07
C ARG A 146 -5.56 -5.52 -1.25
N ILE A 147 -5.23 -4.57 -0.38
CA ILE A 147 -4.02 -4.58 0.46
C ILE A 147 -4.38 -5.01 1.88
N GLN A 148 -5.59 -4.69 2.30
CA GLN A 148 -6.08 -4.94 3.65
C GLN A 148 -5.77 -6.37 4.12
N GLY A 149 -5.18 -6.48 5.34
CA GLY A 149 -4.85 -7.75 5.97
C GLY A 149 -3.59 -8.44 5.40
N LYS A 150 -3.00 -7.94 4.32
CA LYS A 150 -1.75 -8.48 3.77
C LYS A 150 -0.54 -7.94 4.53
N PRO A 151 0.49 -8.76 4.79
CA PRO A 151 1.77 -8.28 5.30
C PRO A 151 2.33 -7.16 4.43
N ALA A 152 2.72 -6.05 5.05
CA ALA A 152 3.20 -4.88 4.35
C ALA A 152 4.45 -4.29 5.01
N ALA A 153 5.35 -3.71 4.21
CA ALA A 153 6.54 -3.04 4.70
C ALA A 153 6.88 -1.80 3.90
N CYS A 154 7.58 -0.87 4.55
CA CYS A 154 8.22 0.26 3.89
C CYS A 154 9.74 0.19 4.05
N ILE A 155 10.46 0.73 3.07
CA ILE A 155 11.91 0.90 3.08
C ILE A 155 12.21 2.36 2.76
N ALA A 156 12.90 3.05 3.66
CA ALA A 156 13.41 4.39 3.40
C ALA A 156 14.92 4.35 3.14
N VAL A 157 15.37 5.02 2.09
CA VAL A 157 16.79 5.11 1.77
C VAL A 157 17.21 6.56 1.79
N CYS A 158 18.27 6.89 2.52
CA CYS A 158 18.77 8.24 2.61
C CYS A 158 20.32 8.29 2.62
N ARG A 159 20.84 9.52 2.41
CA ARG A 159 22.28 9.74 2.59
C ARG A 159 22.66 9.78 4.08
N ARG A 160 21.84 10.44 4.93
CA ARG A 160 22.19 10.69 6.33
C ARG A 160 20.97 10.79 7.25
N GLY A 161 20.11 11.79 7.09
CA GLY A 161 19.03 12.12 8.00
C GLY A 161 17.67 12.19 7.32
N GLY A 162 16.58 12.19 8.12
CA GLY A 162 15.20 12.34 7.66
C GLY A 162 14.52 11.04 7.21
N SER A 163 15.25 9.92 7.19
CA SER A 163 14.70 8.61 6.78
C SER A 163 13.60 8.11 7.70
N THR A 164 13.69 8.38 9.00
CA THR A 164 12.67 7.97 9.99
C THR A 164 11.31 8.60 9.69
N ALA A 165 11.29 9.91 9.38
CA ALA A 165 10.06 10.60 9.02
C ALA A 165 9.47 10.08 7.69
N ALA A 166 10.33 9.87 6.69
CA ALA A 166 9.92 9.27 5.41
C ALA A 166 9.38 7.84 5.59
N PHE A 167 10.05 7.03 6.40
CA PHE A 167 9.62 5.67 6.74
C PHE A 167 8.24 5.67 7.39
N GLN A 168 8.02 6.50 8.40
CA GLN A 168 6.76 6.59 9.11
C GLN A 168 5.62 7.09 8.20
N SER A 169 5.88 8.09 7.36
CA SER A 169 4.88 8.59 6.39
C SER A 169 4.36 7.51 5.44
N MET A 170 5.21 6.54 5.07
CA MET A 170 4.80 5.43 4.21
C MET A 170 4.04 4.34 4.99
N ASN A 171 4.34 4.14 6.27
CA ASN A 171 3.68 3.12 7.10
C ASN A 171 2.25 3.51 7.50
N MET A 172 1.99 4.77 7.84
CA MET A 172 0.69 5.24 8.32
C MET A 172 -0.52 4.76 7.48
N PRO A 173 -0.49 4.79 6.12
CA PRO A 173 -1.60 4.25 5.36
C PRO A 173 -1.76 2.72 5.50
N PHE A 174 -0.69 1.97 5.69
CA PHE A 174 -0.79 0.52 5.97
C PHE A 174 -1.45 0.24 7.32
N GLU A 175 -1.14 1.03 8.34
CA GLU A 175 -1.79 0.96 9.66
C GLU A 175 -3.30 1.20 9.52
N MET A 176 -3.70 2.26 8.79
CA MET A 176 -5.10 2.56 8.51
C MET A 176 -5.81 1.45 7.72
N LEU A 177 -5.09 0.79 6.81
CA LEU A 177 -5.60 -0.33 6.01
C LEU A 177 -5.58 -1.67 6.78
N ASN A 178 -5.20 -1.66 8.07
CA ASN A 178 -5.13 -2.88 8.91
C ASN A 178 -4.21 -3.94 8.31
N CYS A 179 -3.06 -3.53 7.81
CA CYS A 179 -2.03 -4.43 7.34
C CYS A 179 -1.10 -4.82 8.50
N PRO A 180 -0.75 -6.09 8.68
CA PRO A 180 0.36 -6.47 9.54
C PRO A 180 1.65 -5.82 9.03
N LEU A 181 2.22 -4.88 9.82
CA LEU A 181 3.49 -4.24 9.46
C LEU A 181 4.65 -5.19 9.70
N VAL A 182 5.44 -5.40 8.66
CA VAL A 182 6.62 -6.26 8.73
C VAL A 182 7.82 -5.44 9.18
N THR A 183 8.30 -5.76 10.37
CA THR A 183 9.48 -5.17 11.01
C THR A 183 10.74 -6.00 10.77
N SER A 184 11.87 -5.47 11.18
CA SER A 184 13.15 -6.14 11.24
C SER A 184 13.76 -6.00 12.63
N GLN A 185 15.08 -6.15 12.79
CA GLN A 185 15.78 -5.87 14.05
C GLN A 185 15.90 -4.36 14.34
N TYR A 186 15.67 -3.52 13.34
CA TYR A 186 15.66 -2.06 13.45
C TYR A 186 14.61 -1.47 12.49
N TRP A 187 14.54 -0.15 12.31
CA TRP A 187 13.72 0.45 11.26
C TRP A 187 14.23 0.02 9.88
N ASN A 188 13.34 -0.24 8.93
CA ASN A 188 13.71 -0.67 7.58
C ASN A 188 14.32 0.50 6.78
N ILE A 189 15.53 0.88 7.14
CA ILE A 189 16.27 1.99 6.57
C ILE A 189 17.59 1.46 6.01
N ALA A 190 18.04 2.04 4.90
CA ALA A 190 19.37 1.83 4.35
C ALA A 190 20.00 3.18 3.96
N TYR A 191 21.31 3.24 4.00
CA TYR A 191 22.07 4.46 3.73
C TYR A 191 22.84 4.35 2.42
N GLY A 192 22.90 5.47 1.68
CA GLY A 192 23.68 5.59 0.46
C GLY A 192 23.35 6.88 -0.29
N ARG A 193 24.38 7.56 -0.82
CA ARG A 193 24.28 8.80 -1.59
C ARG A 193 24.32 8.54 -3.09
N VAL A 194 25.42 7.96 -3.56
CA VAL A 194 25.59 7.62 -4.97
C VAL A 194 25.08 6.19 -5.22
N ALA A 195 24.76 5.89 -6.46
CA ALA A 195 24.24 4.58 -6.83
C ALA A 195 25.21 3.46 -6.42
N GLY A 196 24.69 2.43 -5.76
CA GLY A 196 25.46 1.29 -5.30
C GLY A 196 25.99 1.39 -3.86
N GLU A 197 26.10 2.57 -3.26
CA GLU A 197 26.61 2.72 -1.89
C GLU A 197 25.81 1.94 -0.85
N ALA A 198 24.50 1.81 -1.03
CA ALA A 198 23.67 1.04 -0.09
C ALA A 198 24.15 -0.42 0.04
N ALA A 199 24.84 -0.96 -0.94
CA ALA A 199 25.45 -2.30 -0.82
C ALA A 199 26.56 -2.38 0.24
N GLN A 200 27.17 -1.24 0.60
CA GLN A 200 28.22 -1.14 1.60
C GLN A 200 27.65 -0.87 3.01
N ASP A 201 26.38 -0.55 3.11
CA ASP A 201 25.65 -0.42 4.38
C ASP A 201 25.31 -1.83 4.91
N ALA A 202 26.25 -2.42 5.63
CA ALA A 202 26.13 -3.79 6.12
C ALA A 202 24.92 -3.99 7.03
N GLU A 203 24.64 -3.03 7.91
CA GLU A 203 23.48 -3.05 8.82
C GLU A 203 22.18 -2.87 8.06
N GLY A 204 22.12 -1.90 7.13
CA GLY A 204 20.94 -1.69 6.29
C GLY A 204 20.62 -2.91 5.44
N MET A 205 21.63 -3.55 4.83
CA MET A 205 21.42 -4.80 4.07
C MET A 205 20.98 -5.96 4.98
N GLN A 206 21.52 -6.06 6.19
CA GLN A 206 21.04 -7.04 7.19
C GLN A 206 19.58 -6.77 7.56
N THR A 207 19.22 -5.52 7.77
CA THR A 207 17.85 -5.08 8.04
C THR A 207 16.89 -5.50 6.91
N MET A 208 17.29 -5.31 5.64
CA MET A 208 16.50 -5.78 4.49
C MET A 208 16.31 -7.29 4.48
N ARG A 209 17.35 -8.06 4.79
CA ARG A 209 17.26 -9.53 4.87
C ARG A 209 16.35 -10.00 6.01
N THR A 210 16.44 -9.37 7.18
CA THR A 210 15.57 -9.73 8.32
C THR A 210 14.13 -9.40 8.02
N MET A 211 13.85 -8.22 7.48
CA MET A 211 12.50 -7.83 7.07
C MET A 211 11.92 -8.83 6.03
N ALA A 212 12.72 -9.23 5.05
CA ALA A 212 12.29 -10.19 4.04
C ALA A 212 11.96 -11.58 4.61
N ARG A 213 12.74 -12.08 5.57
CA ARG A 213 12.45 -13.33 6.29
C ARG A 213 11.17 -13.21 7.11
N ASN A 214 10.99 -12.10 7.83
CA ASN A 214 9.78 -11.82 8.58
C ASN A 214 8.55 -11.71 7.66
N MET A 215 8.70 -11.09 6.49
CA MET A 215 7.65 -11.04 5.46
C MET A 215 7.26 -12.44 5.01
N ALA A 216 8.22 -13.27 4.64
CA ALA A 216 7.99 -14.64 4.21
C ALA A 216 7.34 -15.48 5.32
N TRP A 217 7.79 -15.33 6.57
CA TRP A 217 7.21 -15.99 7.72
C TRP A 217 5.74 -15.59 7.94
N LEU A 218 5.43 -14.29 7.90
CA LEU A 218 4.06 -13.79 8.07
C LEU A 218 3.15 -14.26 6.93
N ILE A 219 3.58 -14.19 5.68
CA ILE A 219 2.80 -14.69 4.54
C ILE A 219 2.45 -16.17 4.73
N LYS A 220 3.43 -16.99 5.09
CA LYS A 220 3.22 -18.43 5.36
C LYS A 220 2.27 -18.66 6.53
N SER A 221 2.41 -17.89 7.61
CA SER A 221 1.57 -18.03 8.81
C SER A 221 0.12 -17.59 8.61
N LEU A 222 -0.11 -16.60 7.75
CA LEU A 222 -1.42 -16.03 7.49
C LEU A 222 -2.16 -16.72 6.33
N LYS A 223 -1.50 -17.58 5.56
CA LYS A 223 -2.08 -18.26 4.40
C LYS A 223 -3.39 -18.98 4.74
N ASP A 224 -3.41 -19.69 5.85
CA ASP A 224 -4.55 -20.48 6.31
C ASP A 224 -5.28 -19.85 7.51
N ASN A 225 -4.89 -18.63 7.88
CA ASN A 225 -5.44 -17.88 9.01
C ASN A 225 -5.90 -16.48 8.52
N PRO A 226 -7.13 -16.39 7.97
CA PRO A 226 -7.63 -15.10 7.48
C PRO A 226 -7.76 -14.08 8.64
N PRO A 227 -7.65 -12.79 8.35
CA PRO A 227 -7.79 -11.76 9.36
C PRO A 227 -9.21 -11.82 9.98
N PRO A 228 -9.36 -11.38 11.25
CA PRO A 228 -10.67 -11.31 11.92
C PRO A 228 -11.66 -10.47 11.13
N THR A 229 -12.92 -10.86 11.17
CA THR A 229 -14.01 -10.05 10.60
C THR A 229 -14.05 -8.70 11.30
N ARG A 230 -14.10 -7.63 10.51
CA ARG A 230 -14.21 -6.27 11.05
C ARG A 230 -15.65 -5.97 11.47
N GLU A 231 -15.76 -5.21 12.53
CA GLU A 231 -17.02 -4.55 12.86
C GLU A 231 -17.43 -3.56 11.78
N PRO A 232 -18.75 -3.28 11.62
CA PRO A 232 -19.22 -2.20 10.78
C PRO A 232 -18.58 -0.87 11.21
N TRP A 233 -18.09 -0.09 10.24
CA TRP A 233 -17.46 1.18 10.53
C TRP A 233 -18.45 2.19 11.12
N GLN A 234 -18.17 2.68 12.32
CA GLN A 234 -18.88 3.78 12.93
C GLN A 234 -18.09 5.08 12.70
N MET A 235 -18.54 5.86 11.71
CA MET A 235 -17.90 7.15 11.43
C MET A 235 -18.31 8.20 12.45
N THR A 236 -17.33 8.86 13.06
CA THR A 236 -17.57 10.04 13.89
C THR A 236 -17.50 11.29 13.04
N SER A 237 -18.52 12.15 13.13
CA SER A 237 -18.49 13.50 12.57
C SER A 237 -18.48 14.52 13.72
N PHE A 238 -17.50 15.42 13.70
CA PHE A 238 -17.40 16.51 14.68
C PHE A 238 -18.12 17.78 14.24
N ILE A 239 -18.60 17.83 13.01
CA ILE A 239 -19.42 18.93 12.47
C ILE A 239 -20.87 18.56 12.71
N ARG A 240 -21.56 19.37 13.53
CA ARG A 240 -22.98 19.23 13.87
C ARG A 240 -23.79 20.38 13.31
#